data_f8cb65dda32b45594c9e42196e7a78fa
#
_entry.id   f8cb65dda32b45594c9e42196e7a78fa
#
_cell.length_a   1.000
_cell.length_b   1.000
_cell.length_c   1.000
_cell.angle_alpha   90.00
_cell.angle_beta   90.00
_cell.angle_gamma   90.00
#
_symmetry.space_group_name_H-M   'P 1'
#
loop_
_entity.id
_entity.type
_entity.pdbx_description
1 polymer ?
#
loop_
_entity_poly.entity_id
_entity_poly.type
_entity_poly.pdbx_seq_one_letter_code
_entity_poly.pdbx_strand_id
1 'polypeptide(L)'
;MSDSLGDELLRQFEDSSLPLERLRHRVHIQIAFLYLRRHPVLDVLGRFPENLKRYAATHGQAVLYHETITWAYILLIHERMKRAGAPQTWEQFASNNSDLLTWTDSILKQYYRDETLWSDLARKIFLLPDKAPALP
;
A
#
# COMPACT_ATOMS: atom_id res chain seq x y z
N MET A 1 3.46 24.50 1.36
CA MET A 1 4.87 24.11 1.29
C MET A 1 4.96 22.72 0.71
N SER A 2 5.76 22.52 -0.32
CA SER A 2 5.89 21.22 -0.96
C SER A 2 6.67 20.27 -0.05
N ASP A 3 6.25 19.01 -0.04
CA ASP A 3 6.95 17.95 0.67
C ASP A 3 8.08 17.43 -0.23
N SER A 4 9.24 18.08 -0.15
CA SER A 4 10.35 17.75 -1.03
C SER A 4 10.92 16.35 -0.76
N LEU A 5 10.82 15.85 0.48
CA LEU A 5 11.24 14.49 0.80
C LEU A 5 10.26 13.47 0.22
N GLY A 6 8.96 13.77 0.28
CA GLY A 6 7.96 12.93 -0.35
C GLY A 6 8.09 12.91 -1.86
N ASP A 7 8.35 14.08 -2.47
CA ASP A 7 8.57 14.16 -3.92
C ASP A 7 9.75 13.32 -4.35
N GLU A 8 10.86 13.39 -3.61
CA GLU A 8 12.05 12.62 -3.92
C GLU A 8 11.80 11.13 -3.76
N LEU A 9 11.08 10.73 -2.72
CA LEU A 9 10.74 9.32 -2.51
C LEU A 9 9.91 8.77 -3.68
N LEU A 10 8.90 9.52 -4.12
CA LEU A 10 8.07 9.11 -5.25
C LEU A 10 8.89 9.01 -6.54
N ARG A 11 9.78 9.97 -6.77
CA ARG A 11 10.63 9.95 -7.95
C ARG A 11 11.54 8.72 -7.97
N GLN A 12 12.17 8.40 -6.83
CA GLN A 12 13.04 7.24 -6.74
C GLN A 12 12.28 5.92 -6.90
N PHE A 13 11.05 5.89 -6.40
CA PHE A 13 10.20 4.72 -6.59
C PHE A 13 9.82 4.57 -8.08
N GLU A 14 9.40 5.66 -8.71
CA GLU A 14 8.93 5.62 -10.09
C GLU A 14 10.05 5.34 -11.10
N ASP A 15 11.26 5.82 -10.84
CA ASP A 15 12.41 5.54 -11.71
C ASP A 15 13.21 4.30 -11.29
N SER A 16 12.73 3.60 -10.25
CA SER A 16 13.33 2.36 -9.72
C SER A 16 14.72 2.56 -9.11
N SER A 17 15.10 3.79 -8.79
CA SER A 17 16.41 4.07 -8.17
C SER A 17 16.40 3.92 -6.66
N LEU A 18 15.21 3.82 -6.04
CA LEU A 18 15.13 3.58 -4.59
C LEU A 18 15.79 2.24 -4.27
N PRO A 19 16.78 2.22 -3.36
CA PRO A 19 17.42 0.95 -3.00
C PRO A 19 16.41 -0.05 -2.44
N LEU A 20 16.56 -1.32 -2.81
CA LEU A 20 15.62 -2.37 -2.42
C LEU A 20 15.49 -2.47 -0.89
N GLU A 21 16.60 -2.35 -0.18
CA GLU A 21 16.62 -2.45 1.28
C GLU A 21 15.87 -1.31 1.97
N ARG A 22 15.59 -0.23 1.25
CA ARG A 22 14.79 0.88 1.79
C ARG A 22 13.30 0.70 1.55
N LEU A 23 12.91 -0.15 0.61
CA LEU A 23 11.49 -0.38 0.29
C LEU A 23 10.92 -1.45 1.22
N ARG A 24 10.79 -1.10 2.50
CA ARG A 24 10.16 -1.94 3.50
C ARG A 24 8.67 -1.62 3.60
N HIS A 25 7.93 -2.43 4.35
CA HIS A 25 6.48 -2.28 4.44
C HIS A 25 6.06 -0.85 4.81
N ARG A 26 6.71 -0.24 5.80
CA ARG A 26 6.40 1.14 6.20
C ARG A 26 6.53 2.11 5.02
N VAL A 27 7.56 1.95 4.20
CA VAL A 27 7.79 2.82 3.05
C VAL A 27 6.78 2.54 1.94
N HIS A 28 6.34 1.29 1.74
CA HIS A 28 5.23 0.99 0.83
C HIS A 28 3.99 1.77 1.23
N ILE A 29 3.65 1.78 2.51
CA ILE A 29 2.47 2.49 3.01
C ILE A 29 2.65 4.00 2.81
N GLN A 30 3.84 4.52 3.09
CA GLN A 30 4.13 5.94 2.89
C GLN A 30 3.97 6.34 1.43
N ILE A 31 4.50 5.55 0.51
CA ILE A 31 4.39 5.83 -0.92
C ILE A 31 2.93 5.83 -1.35
N ALA A 32 2.14 4.84 -0.94
CA ALA A 32 0.72 4.78 -1.26
C ALA A 32 -0.03 5.99 -0.69
N PHE A 33 0.29 6.39 0.54
CA PHE A 33 -0.29 7.57 1.16
C PHE A 33 0.01 8.83 0.32
N LEU A 34 1.26 9.00 -0.11
CA LEU A 34 1.65 10.16 -0.91
C LEU A 34 0.94 10.19 -2.26
N TYR A 35 0.76 9.03 -2.90
CA TYR A 35 -0.03 8.96 -4.13
C TYR A 35 -1.48 9.37 -3.87
N LEU A 36 -2.08 8.88 -2.78
CA LEU A 36 -3.48 9.16 -2.46
C LEU A 36 -3.70 10.62 -2.08
N ARG A 37 -2.68 11.33 -1.62
CA ARG A 37 -2.77 12.77 -1.38
C ARG A 37 -2.85 13.57 -2.68
N ARG A 38 -2.35 13.02 -3.78
CA ARG A 38 -2.16 13.74 -5.05
C ARG A 38 -3.13 13.31 -6.13
N HIS A 39 -3.68 12.09 -6.02
CA HIS A 39 -4.50 11.51 -7.08
C HIS A 39 -5.75 10.85 -6.49
N PRO A 40 -6.84 10.80 -7.27
CA PRO A 40 -8.02 10.04 -6.86
C PRO A 40 -7.68 8.55 -6.69
N VAL A 41 -8.44 7.85 -5.85
CA VAL A 41 -8.16 6.44 -5.55
C VAL A 41 -8.16 5.56 -6.79
N LEU A 42 -9.03 5.84 -7.76
CA LEU A 42 -9.07 5.04 -9.00
C LEU A 42 -7.78 5.17 -9.79
N ASP A 43 -7.18 6.37 -9.82
CA ASP A 43 -5.89 6.58 -10.47
C ASP A 43 -4.77 5.85 -9.73
N VAL A 44 -4.82 5.87 -8.40
CA VAL A 44 -3.79 5.22 -7.59
C VAL A 44 -3.84 3.71 -7.76
N LEU A 45 -5.04 3.13 -7.85
CA LEU A 45 -5.19 1.70 -8.09
C LEU A 45 -4.60 1.26 -9.43
N GLY A 46 -4.45 2.19 -10.39
CA GLY A 46 -3.74 1.90 -11.63
C GLY A 46 -2.25 2.20 -11.54
N ARG A 47 -1.90 3.40 -11.07
CA ARG A 47 -0.50 3.89 -11.07
C ARG A 47 0.41 3.14 -10.12
N PHE A 48 -0.03 2.95 -8.87
CA PHE A 48 0.82 2.37 -7.85
C PHE A 48 1.17 0.90 -8.16
N PRO A 49 0.20 0.02 -8.49
CA PRO A 49 0.55 -1.34 -8.85
C PRO A 49 1.47 -1.43 -10.06
N GLU A 50 1.25 -0.60 -11.08
CA GLU A 50 2.08 -0.63 -12.28
C GLU A 50 3.51 -0.22 -11.98
N ASN A 51 3.68 0.86 -11.20
CA ASN A 51 5.01 1.31 -10.79
C ASN A 51 5.69 0.30 -9.87
N LEU A 52 4.93 -0.34 -8.97
CA LEU A 52 5.47 -1.36 -8.08
C LEU A 52 5.92 -2.60 -8.85
N LYS A 53 5.15 -3.03 -9.86
CA LYS A 53 5.55 -4.16 -10.72
C LYS A 53 6.85 -3.85 -11.46
N ARG A 54 6.97 -2.65 -12.01
CA ARG A 54 8.18 -2.22 -12.71
C ARG A 54 9.37 -2.16 -11.77
N TYR A 55 9.16 -1.59 -10.57
CA TYR A 55 10.18 -1.55 -9.54
C TYR A 55 10.65 -2.96 -9.17
N ALA A 56 9.69 -3.84 -8.92
CA ALA A 56 10.00 -5.22 -8.54
C ALA A 56 10.78 -5.94 -9.63
N ALA A 57 10.39 -5.77 -10.89
CA ALA A 57 11.09 -6.38 -12.02
C ALA A 57 12.53 -5.87 -12.13
N THR A 58 12.72 -4.56 -11.96
CA THR A 58 14.04 -3.94 -12.02
C THR A 58 14.98 -4.50 -10.95
N HIS A 59 14.43 -4.81 -9.77
CA HIS A 59 15.21 -5.30 -8.64
C HIS A 59 15.20 -6.83 -8.51
N GLY A 60 14.74 -7.56 -9.54
CA GLY A 60 14.72 -9.02 -9.52
C GLY A 60 13.71 -9.64 -8.59
N GLN A 61 12.66 -8.91 -8.24
CA GLN A 61 11.66 -9.32 -7.25
C GLN A 61 10.25 -9.44 -7.85
N ALA A 62 10.15 -9.61 -9.17
CA ALA A 62 8.84 -9.64 -9.85
C ALA A 62 7.90 -10.70 -9.28
N VAL A 63 8.44 -11.86 -8.84
CA VAL A 63 7.63 -12.94 -8.29
C VAL A 63 6.98 -12.60 -6.96
N LEU A 64 7.44 -11.55 -6.27
CA LEU A 64 6.90 -11.17 -4.97
C LEU A 64 5.68 -10.27 -5.08
N TYR A 65 5.38 -9.73 -6.28
CA TYR A 65 4.23 -8.85 -6.43
C TYR A 65 2.94 -9.58 -6.08
N HIS A 66 2.05 -8.91 -5.37
CA HIS A 66 0.80 -9.49 -4.88
C HIS A 66 -0.33 -8.49 -5.08
N GLU A 67 -1.23 -8.77 -6.01
CA GLU A 67 -2.28 -7.83 -6.39
C GLU A 67 -3.24 -7.55 -5.24
N THR A 68 -3.73 -8.59 -4.57
CA THR A 68 -4.71 -8.41 -3.49
C THR A 68 -4.13 -7.59 -2.33
N ILE A 69 -2.91 -7.89 -1.89
CA ILE A 69 -2.28 -7.15 -0.79
C ILE A 69 -2.10 -5.69 -1.18
N THR A 70 -1.64 -5.44 -2.41
CA THR A 70 -1.41 -4.07 -2.89
C THR A 70 -2.70 -3.27 -2.89
N TRP A 71 -3.75 -3.80 -3.48
CA TRP A 71 -5.05 -3.11 -3.55
C TRP A 71 -5.66 -2.93 -2.16
N ALA A 72 -5.59 -3.96 -1.33
CA ALA A 72 -6.20 -3.90 0.00
C ALA A 72 -5.58 -2.77 0.84
N TYR A 73 -4.25 -2.62 0.81
CA TYR A 73 -3.62 -1.52 1.55
C TYR A 73 -3.96 -0.16 0.96
N ILE A 74 -4.02 -0.03 -0.36
CA ILE A 74 -4.43 1.24 -0.98
C ILE A 74 -5.83 1.63 -0.49
N LEU A 75 -6.76 0.68 -0.50
CA LEU A 75 -8.13 0.93 -0.08
C LEU A 75 -8.24 1.24 1.41
N LEU A 76 -7.47 0.54 2.25
CA LEU A 76 -7.45 0.82 3.69
C LEU A 76 -6.89 2.22 3.97
N ILE A 77 -5.79 2.58 3.33
CA ILE A 77 -5.20 3.91 3.51
C ILE A 77 -6.20 4.98 3.06
N HIS A 78 -6.80 4.77 1.90
CA HIS A 78 -7.80 5.70 1.36
C HIS A 78 -8.95 5.91 2.35
N GLU A 79 -9.50 4.83 2.88
CA GLU A 79 -10.61 4.94 3.84
C GLU A 79 -10.19 5.69 5.09
N ARG A 80 -9.01 5.38 5.64
CA ARG A 80 -8.50 6.04 6.84
C ARG A 80 -8.27 7.54 6.62
N MET A 81 -7.76 7.90 5.43
CA MET A 81 -7.56 9.31 5.07
C MET A 81 -8.89 10.05 5.01
N LYS A 82 -9.91 9.43 4.41
CA LYS A 82 -11.23 10.07 4.29
C LYS A 82 -11.95 10.16 5.62
N ARG A 83 -11.82 9.15 6.49
CA ARG A 83 -12.43 9.17 7.81
C ARG A 83 -11.82 10.24 8.72
N ALA A 84 -10.55 10.60 8.49
CA ALA A 84 -9.90 11.65 9.26
C ALA A 84 -10.54 13.02 9.04
N GLY A 85 -11.18 13.24 7.90
CA GLY A 85 -11.95 14.45 7.62
C GLY A 85 -11.12 15.68 7.26
N ALA A 86 -9.81 15.65 7.45
CA ALA A 86 -8.92 16.76 7.12
C ALA A 86 -7.58 16.20 6.63
N PRO A 87 -6.88 16.95 5.77
CA PRO A 87 -5.57 16.50 5.28
C PRO A 87 -4.58 16.32 6.43
N GLN A 88 -3.76 15.29 6.33
CA GLN A 88 -2.74 14.97 7.33
C GLN A 88 -1.37 14.92 6.67
N THR A 89 -0.33 15.22 7.45
CA THR A 89 1.03 14.91 7.04
C THR A 89 1.24 13.41 7.15
N TRP A 90 2.31 12.90 6.53
CA TRP A 90 2.63 11.48 6.67
C TRP A 90 2.86 11.11 8.14
N GLU A 91 3.55 11.97 8.89
CA GLU A 91 3.83 11.70 10.30
C GLU A 91 2.55 11.61 11.12
N GLN A 92 1.60 12.49 10.87
CA GLN A 92 0.30 12.45 11.55
C GLN A 92 -0.47 11.18 11.18
N PHE A 93 -0.50 10.85 9.89
CA PHE A 93 -1.18 9.64 9.43
C PHE A 93 -0.55 8.39 10.05
N ALA A 94 0.77 8.31 10.02
CA ALA A 94 1.49 7.16 10.56
C ALA A 94 1.23 7.00 12.06
N SER A 95 1.23 8.10 12.80
CA SER A 95 0.99 8.08 14.23
C SER A 95 -0.43 7.61 14.56
N ASN A 96 -1.41 7.99 13.76
CA ASN A 96 -2.81 7.65 13.99
C ASN A 96 -3.22 6.28 13.42
N ASN A 97 -2.35 5.65 12.62
CA ASN A 97 -2.68 4.42 11.92
C ASN A 97 -1.52 3.41 12.00
N SER A 98 -0.96 3.26 13.20
CA SER A 98 0.19 2.38 13.41
C SER A 98 -0.10 0.93 13.05
N ASP A 99 -1.36 0.51 13.10
CA ASP A 99 -1.77 -0.84 12.74
C ASP A 99 -1.56 -1.16 11.25
N LEU A 100 -1.48 -0.12 10.40
CA LEU A 100 -1.17 -0.32 8.97
C LEU A 100 0.33 -0.51 8.72
N LEU A 101 1.17 -0.19 9.68
CA LEU A 101 2.62 -0.14 9.51
C LEU A 101 3.34 -1.43 9.90
N THR A 102 2.63 -2.37 10.52
CA THR A 102 3.22 -3.65 10.93
C THR A 102 2.91 -4.71 9.89
N TRP A 103 3.95 -5.43 9.46
CA TRP A 103 3.80 -6.52 8.51
C TRP A 103 3.69 -7.87 9.21
N THR A 104 4.42 -8.07 10.32
CA THR A 104 4.50 -9.34 11.02
C THR A 104 3.13 -9.84 11.50
N ASP A 105 2.27 -8.92 11.91
CA ASP A 105 0.89 -9.22 12.28
C ASP A 105 -0.01 -8.30 11.49
N SER A 106 -0.04 -8.51 10.17
CA SER A 106 -0.72 -7.62 9.24
C SER A 106 -2.19 -7.51 9.53
N ILE A 107 -2.72 -6.28 9.43
CA ILE A 107 -4.15 -6.01 9.56
C ILE A 107 -4.97 -6.82 8.56
N LEU A 108 -4.38 -7.24 7.45
CA LEU A 108 -5.10 -8.02 6.44
C LEU A 108 -5.58 -9.36 6.97
N LYS A 109 -5.00 -9.86 8.06
CA LYS A 109 -5.49 -11.07 8.73
C LYS A 109 -6.89 -10.90 9.28
N GLN A 110 -7.33 -9.68 9.50
CA GLN A 110 -8.71 -9.41 9.95
C GLN A 110 -9.71 -9.48 8.80
N TYR A 111 -9.24 -9.40 7.57
CA TYR A 111 -10.08 -9.32 6.37
C TYR A 111 -10.04 -10.59 5.54
N TYR A 112 -8.94 -11.31 5.57
CA TYR A 112 -8.72 -12.47 4.70
C TYR A 112 -8.29 -13.68 5.51
N ARG A 113 -8.79 -14.85 5.10
CA ARG A 113 -8.24 -16.12 5.58
C ARG A 113 -6.85 -16.31 4.96
N ASP A 114 -5.96 -17.00 5.67
CA ASP A 114 -4.60 -17.22 5.16
C ASP A 114 -4.60 -17.97 3.83
N GLU A 115 -5.46 -19.00 3.69
CA GLU A 115 -5.54 -19.78 2.45
C GLU A 115 -5.92 -18.90 1.27
N THR A 116 -6.77 -17.90 1.48
CA THR A 116 -7.20 -16.98 0.43
C THR A 116 -6.12 -15.98 0.11
N LEU A 117 -5.57 -15.35 1.13
CA LEU A 117 -4.58 -14.28 0.93
C LEU A 117 -3.32 -14.79 0.24
N TRP A 118 -2.89 -16.00 0.57
CA TRP A 118 -1.64 -16.56 0.01
C TRP A 118 -1.88 -17.50 -1.17
N SER A 119 -3.08 -17.48 -1.75
CA SER A 119 -3.38 -18.25 -2.97
C SER A 119 -2.72 -17.63 -4.19
N ASP A 120 -2.50 -18.43 -5.22
CA ASP A 120 -2.01 -17.93 -6.50
C ASP A 120 -3.00 -16.94 -7.13
N LEU A 121 -4.29 -17.19 -6.96
CA LEU A 121 -5.31 -16.31 -7.50
C LEU A 121 -5.23 -14.92 -6.88
N ALA A 122 -5.04 -14.84 -5.54
CA ALA A 122 -4.92 -13.55 -4.85
C ALA A 122 -3.71 -12.75 -5.33
N ARG A 123 -2.64 -13.43 -5.74
CA ARG A 123 -1.46 -12.75 -6.27
C ARG A 123 -1.72 -12.12 -7.62
N LYS A 124 -2.63 -12.70 -8.41
CA LYS A 124 -2.86 -12.29 -9.79
C LYS A 124 -4.01 -11.31 -9.94
N ILE A 125 -5.05 -11.43 -9.11
CA ILE A 125 -6.21 -10.55 -9.15
C ILE A 125 -6.55 -10.09 -7.74
N PHE A 126 -7.33 -9.02 -7.65
CA PHE A 126 -7.85 -8.58 -6.36
C PHE A 126 -9.02 -9.47 -5.94
N LEU A 127 -8.88 -10.13 -4.79
CA LEU A 127 -9.97 -10.91 -4.18
C LEU A 127 -10.61 -10.09 -3.08
N LEU A 128 -11.93 -10.16 -2.99
CA LEU A 128 -12.67 -9.51 -1.92
C LEU A 128 -12.35 -10.20 -0.58
N PRO A 129 -12.42 -9.44 0.53
CA PRO A 129 -12.24 -10.05 1.85
C PRO A 129 -13.23 -11.18 2.09
N ASP A 130 -12.77 -12.26 2.67
CA ASP A 130 -13.59 -13.44 2.94
C ASP A 130 -13.69 -13.79 4.43
N LYS A 131 -13.15 -12.97 5.30
CA LYS A 131 -13.40 -13.08 6.73
C LYS A 131 -14.54 -12.16 7.08
N ALA A 132 -15.63 -12.75 7.57
CA ALA A 132 -16.76 -11.95 8.01
C ALA A 132 -16.35 -11.18 9.27
N PRO A 133 -16.61 -9.86 9.34
CA PRO A 133 -16.43 -9.16 10.60
C PRO A 133 -17.36 -9.76 11.64
N ALA A 134 -16.92 -9.75 12.90
CA ALA A 134 -17.78 -10.18 13.99
C ALA A 134 -19.03 -9.30 13.97
N LEU A 135 -20.20 -9.93 13.91
CA LEU A 135 -21.45 -9.18 13.98
C LEU A 135 -21.61 -8.60 15.39
N PRO A 136 -22.12 -7.36 15.49
CA PRO A 136 -22.37 -6.76 16.79
C PRO A 136 -23.42 -7.52 17.57
#